data_13ee148d70ca90ed0bb14bb02586ccc3
#
_entry.id   13ee148d70ca90ed0bb14bb02586ccc3
#
_cell.length_a   1.000
_cell.length_b   1.000
_cell.length_c   1.000
_cell.angle_alpha   90.00
_cell.angle_beta   90.00
_cell.angle_gamma   90.00
#
_symmetry.space_group_name_H-M   'P 1'
#
loop_
_entity.id
_entity.type
_entity.pdbx_description
1 polymer ?
#
loop_
_entity_poly.entity_id
_entity_poly.type
_entity_poly.pdbx_seq_one_letter_code
_entity_poly.pdbx_strand_id
1 'polypeptide(L)'
;MKSKSLVMICLMCIVSFVIQAQEVIKVGIIGLDTSHAPAFIGLLNSDDPKPEHQGFRVVAAYPYGSKTIENSYKRIPEYTERAKKNGVEIVSSITELLKKVDCVMLETNDGTLHLEQAIEVLKSGKPMFIDKPIAADLVDAIAIFKLADQYNVPIFSSSALRFVPKNVELRNGKYGKVL
;
A
#
# COMPACT_ATOMS: atom_id res chain seq x y z
N MET A 1 -58.38 -8.44 -12.24
CA MET A 1 -57.13 -8.20 -12.96
C MET A 1 -56.21 -7.13 -12.38
N LYS A 2 -56.62 -6.30 -11.45
CA LYS A 2 -55.76 -5.20 -10.86
C LYS A 2 -54.80 -5.64 -9.73
N SER A 3 -55.04 -6.80 -9.11
CA SER A 3 -54.20 -7.29 -7.97
C SER A 3 -52.90 -7.93 -8.41
N LYS A 4 -52.84 -8.60 -9.55
CA LYS A 4 -51.63 -9.31 -10.03
C LYS A 4 -50.53 -8.36 -10.55
N SER A 5 -50.90 -7.21 -11.09
CA SER A 5 -49.96 -6.20 -11.57
C SER A 5 -49.24 -5.48 -10.41
N LEU A 6 -49.94 -5.26 -9.27
CA LEU A 6 -49.34 -4.61 -8.13
C LEU A 6 -48.26 -5.47 -7.42
N VAL A 7 -48.50 -6.78 -7.35
CA VAL A 7 -47.55 -7.74 -6.78
C VAL A 7 -46.28 -7.86 -7.64
N MET A 8 -46.44 -7.80 -8.96
CA MET A 8 -45.32 -7.89 -9.90
C MET A 8 -44.44 -6.61 -9.86
N ILE A 9 -45.01 -5.45 -9.63
CA ILE A 9 -44.29 -4.18 -9.48
C ILE A 9 -43.50 -4.17 -8.14
N CYS A 10 -44.09 -4.67 -7.05
CA CYS A 10 -43.38 -4.81 -5.78
C CYS A 10 -42.21 -5.81 -5.84
N LEU A 11 -42.35 -6.91 -6.58
CA LEU A 11 -41.27 -7.87 -6.76
C LEU A 11 -40.10 -7.30 -7.59
N MET A 12 -40.39 -6.46 -8.58
CA MET A 12 -39.38 -5.78 -9.40
C MET A 12 -38.58 -4.70 -8.63
N CYS A 13 -39.21 -4.06 -7.64
CA CYS A 13 -38.53 -3.06 -6.80
C CYS A 13 -37.58 -3.68 -5.75
N ILE A 14 -37.76 -4.94 -5.37
CA ILE A 14 -36.88 -5.64 -4.39
C ILE A 14 -35.57 -6.13 -5.03
N VAL A 15 -35.54 -6.31 -6.34
CA VAL A 15 -34.33 -6.80 -7.07
C VAL A 15 -33.31 -5.69 -7.31
N SER A 16 -33.63 -4.42 -7.07
CA SER A 16 -32.81 -3.28 -7.52
C SER A 16 -31.82 -2.72 -6.49
N PHE A 17 -31.67 -3.30 -5.32
CA PHE A 17 -30.74 -2.80 -4.29
C PHE A 17 -29.86 -3.88 -3.66
N VAL A 18 -29.22 -4.70 -4.48
CA VAL A 18 -27.94 -5.25 -4.06
C VAL A 18 -26.87 -4.26 -4.52
N ILE A 19 -26.75 -3.16 -3.83
CA ILE A 19 -25.51 -2.37 -3.83
C ILE A 19 -24.49 -3.32 -3.21
N GLN A 20 -23.77 -4.02 -4.05
CA GLN A 20 -22.59 -4.76 -3.60
C GLN A 20 -21.60 -3.69 -3.14
N ALA A 21 -21.57 -3.44 -1.84
CA ALA A 21 -20.53 -2.60 -1.26
C ALA A 21 -19.19 -3.23 -1.68
N GLN A 22 -18.45 -2.52 -2.50
CA GLN A 22 -17.13 -2.98 -2.93
C GLN A 22 -16.32 -3.21 -1.65
N GLU A 23 -15.88 -4.43 -1.44
CA GLU A 23 -15.08 -4.79 -0.27
C GLU A 23 -13.79 -3.98 -0.31
N VAL A 24 -13.55 -3.18 0.72
CA VAL A 24 -12.37 -2.31 0.80
C VAL A 24 -11.16 -3.15 1.13
N ILE A 25 -10.14 -3.12 0.28
CA ILE A 25 -8.85 -3.77 0.50
C ILE A 25 -8.12 -3.03 1.63
N LYS A 26 -7.81 -3.75 2.69
CA LYS A 26 -7.12 -3.23 3.88
C LYS A 26 -5.61 -3.23 3.64
N VAL A 27 -5.03 -2.05 3.66
CA VAL A 27 -3.59 -1.83 3.45
C VAL A 27 -2.89 -1.67 4.78
N GLY A 28 -1.76 -2.34 4.97
CA GLY A 28 -0.83 -2.13 6.08
C GLY A 28 0.40 -1.36 5.64
N ILE A 29 0.93 -0.50 6.50
CA ILE A 29 2.20 0.20 6.25
C ILE A 29 3.25 -0.27 7.25
N ILE A 30 4.42 -0.66 6.75
CA ILE A 30 5.64 -0.88 7.53
C ILE A 30 6.57 0.30 7.28
N GLY A 31 6.97 1.01 8.33
CA GLY A 31 7.81 2.19 8.24
C GLY A 31 7.00 3.49 8.21
N LEU A 32 7.22 4.33 9.24
CA LEU A 32 6.68 5.69 9.31
C LEU A 32 7.83 6.72 9.40
N ASP A 33 8.91 6.47 8.67
CA ASP A 33 10.14 7.26 8.71
C ASP A 33 10.45 7.97 7.37
N THR A 34 9.56 7.85 6.38
CA THR A 34 9.60 8.54 5.09
C THR A 34 8.35 9.38 4.87
N SER A 35 8.47 10.46 4.08
CA SER A 35 7.32 11.30 3.69
C SER A 35 6.31 10.57 2.79
N HIS A 36 6.67 9.44 2.21
CA HIS A 36 5.77 8.65 1.36
C HIS A 36 4.66 8.01 2.20
N ALA A 37 4.96 7.45 3.37
CA ALA A 37 3.96 6.84 4.25
C ALA A 37 2.79 7.78 4.58
N PRO A 38 2.96 9.00 5.14
CA PRO A 38 1.85 9.91 5.37
C PRO A 38 1.20 10.42 4.08
N ALA A 39 1.91 10.46 2.94
CA ALA A 39 1.32 10.82 1.65
C ALA A 39 0.34 9.74 1.17
N PHE A 40 0.72 8.46 1.19
CA PHE A 40 -0.17 7.34 0.84
C PHE A 40 -1.36 7.24 1.79
N ILE A 41 -1.15 7.41 3.11
CA ILE A 41 -2.25 7.46 4.07
C ILE A 41 -3.24 8.57 3.71
N GLY A 42 -2.76 9.77 3.41
CA GLY A 42 -3.62 10.89 3.04
C GLY A 42 -4.40 10.67 1.74
N LEU A 43 -3.82 9.96 0.77
CA LEU A 43 -4.49 9.64 -0.49
C LEU A 43 -5.54 8.53 -0.34
N LEU A 44 -5.20 7.43 0.34
CA LEU A 44 -6.05 6.25 0.44
C LEU A 44 -7.13 6.37 1.54
N ASN A 45 -6.91 7.23 2.55
CA ASN A 45 -7.86 7.47 3.62
C ASN A 45 -8.64 8.80 3.47
N SER A 46 -8.54 9.45 2.30
CA SER A 46 -9.32 10.65 1.98
C SER A 46 -10.82 10.38 2.09
N ASP A 47 -11.58 11.34 2.60
CA ASP A 47 -13.04 11.27 2.62
C ASP A 47 -13.65 11.47 1.21
N ASP A 48 -12.89 12.08 0.29
CA ASP A 48 -13.25 12.25 -1.13
C ASP A 48 -12.11 11.69 -2.01
N PRO A 49 -11.95 10.35 -2.08
CA PRO A 49 -10.87 9.74 -2.84
C PRO A 49 -11.14 9.83 -4.35
N LYS A 50 -10.10 10.15 -5.12
CA LYS A 50 -10.18 10.05 -6.58
C LYS A 50 -10.52 8.61 -7.01
N PRO A 51 -11.13 8.41 -8.19
CA PRO A 51 -11.51 7.07 -8.67
C PRO A 51 -10.36 6.06 -8.61
N GLU A 52 -9.13 6.46 -8.94
CA GLU A 52 -7.95 5.62 -8.92
C GLU A 52 -7.46 5.21 -7.51
N HIS A 53 -7.97 5.87 -6.47
CA HIS A 53 -7.65 5.57 -5.06
C HIS A 53 -8.78 4.84 -4.33
N GLN A 54 -9.93 4.66 -4.99
CA GLN A 54 -11.09 4.00 -4.37
C GLN A 54 -10.84 2.50 -4.19
N GLY A 55 -11.49 1.93 -3.18
CA GLY A 55 -11.40 0.49 -2.89
C GLY A 55 -10.19 0.09 -2.04
N PHE A 56 -9.34 1.02 -1.63
CA PHE A 56 -8.20 0.78 -0.73
C PHE A 56 -8.30 1.67 0.50
N ARG A 57 -7.86 1.15 1.65
CA ARG A 57 -7.76 1.94 2.88
C ARG A 57 -6.59 1.46 3.74
N VAL A 58 -5.76 2.38 4.19
CA VAL A 58 -4.73 2.08 5.18
C VAL A 58 -5.39 1.95 6.55
N VAL A 59 -5.34 0.76 7.13
CA VAL A 59 -6.01 0.45 8.40
C VAL A 59 -5.05 0.27 9.57
N ALA A 60 -3.80 -0.13 9.30
CA ALA A 60 -2.80 -0.34 10.33
C ALA A 60 -1.40 0.08 9.86
N ALA A 61 -0.55 0.50 10.79
CA ALA A 61 0.85 0.82 10.51
C ALA A 61 1.77 0.36 11.66
N TYR A 62 2.92 -0.19 11.28
CA TYR A 62 4.03 -0.47 12.19
C TYR A 62 5.09 0.63 12.07
N PRO A 63 5.29 1.47 13.10
CA PRO A 63 6.10 2.69 13.00
C PRO A 63 7.60 2.42 13.10
N TYR A 64 8.06 1.27 12.59
CA TYR A 64 9.47 0.92 12.56
C TYR A 64 10.18 1.67 11.43
N GLY A 65 11.44 2.04 11.65
CA GLY A 65 12.27 2.69 10.65
C GLY A 65 13.75 2.61 11.02
N SER A 66 14.60 3.31 10.25
CA SER A 66 16.03 3.36 10.51
C SER A 66 16.34 3.91 11.90
N LYS A 67 17.29 3.27 12.57
CA LYS A 67 17.84 3.73 13.85
C LYS A 67 19.11 4.56 13.68
N THR A 68 19.69 4.56 12.49
CA THR A 68 20.97 5.19 12.18
C THR A 68 20.83 6.42 11.30
N ILE A 69 19.78 6.50 10.46
CA ILE A 69 19.52 7.65 9.61
C ILE A 69 18.73 8.70 10.39
N GLU A 70 19.40 9.77 10.79
CA GLU A 70 18.84 10.79 11.68
C GLU A 70 17.53 11.39 11.15
N ASN A 71 17.48 11.75 9.86
CA ASN A 71 16.30 12.30 9.22
C ASN A 71 15.12 11.31 9.15
N SER A 72 15.38 10.01 9.30
CA SER A 72 14.34 8.97 9.34
C SER A 72 13.77 8.85 10.74
N TYR A 73 14.57 8.48 11.74
CA TYR A 73 14.02 8.23 13.07
C TYR A 73 13.40 9.45 13.74
N LYS A 74 13.87 10.67 13.44
CA LYS A 74 13.27 11.92 13.96
C LYS A 74 11.84 12.17 13.45
N ARG A 75 11.45 11.61 12.32
CA ARG A 75 10.11 11.78 11.71
C ARG A 75 9.07 10.81 12.28
N ILE A 76 9.50 9.68 12.84
CA ILE A 76 8.59 8.62 13.28
C ILE A 76 7.52 9.14 14.26
N PRO A 77 7.82 9.93 15.31
CA PRO A 77 6.80 10.42 16.22
C PRO A 77 5.73 11.27 15.52
N GLU A 78 6.14 12.22 14.69
CA GLU A 78 5.21 13.09 13.96
C GLU A 78 4.34 12.28 12.99
N TYR A 79 4.95 11.40 12.20
CA TYR A 79 4.22 10.61 11.20
C TYR A 79 3.30 9.57 11.85
N THR A 80 3.67 9.05 13.02
CA THR A 80 2.79 8.19 13.83
C THR A 80 1.53 8.94 14.26
N GLU A 81 1.65 10.16 14.75
CA GLU A 81 0.50 10.97 15.14
C GLU A 81 -0.37 11.37 13.92
N ARG A 82 0.26 11.64 12.77
CA ARG A 82 -0.48 11.87 11.52
C ARG A 82 -1.25 10.65 11.07
N ALA A 83 -0.66 9.45 11.16
CA ALA A 83 -1.33 8.19 10.85
C ALA A 83 -2.55 7.96 11.74
N LYS A 84 -2.42 8.13 13.06
CA LYS A 84 -3.53 8.03 14.02
C LYS A 84 -4.67 9.00 13.70
N LYS A 85 -4.36 10.26 13.36
CA LYS A 85 -5.38 11.27 12.97
C LYS A 85 -6.17 10.87 11.72
N ASN A 86 -5.60 10.05 10.84
CA ASN A 86 -6.25 9.50 9.65
C ASN A 86 -6.91 8.13 9.90
N GLY A 87 -7.13 7.75 11.18
CA GLY A 87 -7.81 6.52 11.55
C GLY A 87 -6.97 5.25 11.39
N VAL A 88 -5.64 5.36 11.30
CA VAL A 88 -4.74 4.22 11.18
C VAL A 88 -4.36 3.70 12.56
N GLU A 89 -4.59 2.42 12.80
CA GLU A 89 -4.16 1.74 14.03
C GLU A 89 -2.64 1.57 14.04
N ILE A 90 -2.01 1.93 15.15
CA ILE A 90 -0.56 1.72 15.33
C ILE A 90 -0.33 0.40 16.06
N VAL A 91 0.40 -0.49 15.42
CA VAL A 91 0.70 -1.82 15.93
C VAL A 91 2.16 -1.94 16.38
N SER A 92 2.47 -2.95 17.19
CA SER A 92 3.78 -3.13 17.83
C SER A 92 4.73 -4.05 17.03
N SER A 93 4.22 -4.73 15.99
CA SER A 93 5.02 -5.67 15.18
C SER A 93 4.44 -5.89 13.79
N ILE A 94 5.27 -6.42 12.86
CA ILE A 94 4.81 -6.87 11.54
C ILE A 94 3.82 -8.03 11.68
N THR A 95 4.07 -8.96 12.58
CA THR A 95 3.15 -10.08 12.84
C THR A 95 1.76 -9.60 13.27
N GLU A 96 1.66 -8.55 14.06
CA GLU A 96 0.38 -7.95 14.45
C GLU A 96 -0.29 -7.23 13.27
N LEU A 97 0.48 -6.48 12.47
CA LEU A 97 0.00 -5.82 11.26
C LEU A 97 -0.65 -6.84 10.31
N LEU A 98 0.05 -7.94 10.03
CA LEU A 98 -0.38 -8.95 9.06
C LEU A 98 -1.72 -9.64 9.41
N LYS A 99 -2.15 -9.62 10.66
CA LYS A 99 -3.47 -10.14 11.08
C LYS A 99 -4.63 -9.23 10.68
N LYS A 100 -4.36 -7.97 10.32
CA LYS A 100 -5.36 -6.91 10.14
C LYS A 100 -5.55 -6.48 8.69
N VAL A 101 -4.65 -6.86 7.78
CA VAL A 101 -4.52 -6.28 6.44
C VAL A 101 -4.57 -7.35 5.34
N ASP A 102 -4.89 -6.94 4.12
CA ASP A 102 -4.94 -7.79 2.95
C ASP A 102 -3.65 -7.68 2.11
N CYS A 103 -3.00 -6.52 2.13
CA CYS A 103 -1.72 -6.26 1.46
C CYS A 103 -0.87 -5.28 2.27
N VAL A 104 0.40 -5.15 1.90
CA VAL A 104 1.38 -4.35 2.64
C VAL A 104 2.11 -3.38 1.73
N MET A 105 2.34 -2.18 2.23
CA MET A 105 3.28 -1.20 1.69
C MET A 105 4.48 -1.12 2.64
N LEU A 106 5.65 -1.55 2.15
CA LEU A 106 6.92 -1.46 2.86
C LEU A 106 7.55 -0.10 2.54
N GLU A 107 7.44 0.84 3.46
CA GLU A 107 7.79 2.25 3.29
C GLU A 107 9.01 2.67 4.13
N THR A 108 9.66 1.73 4.80
CA THR A 108 10.89 2.00 5.55
C THR A 108 11.92 2.67 4.66
N ASN A 109 12.49 3.82 5.10
CA ASN A 109 13.44 4.58 4.28
C ASN A 109 14.81 3.90 4.11
N ASP A 110 15.15 3.00 5.02
CA ASP A 110 16.45 2.32 5.08
C ASP A 110 16.38 0.96 4.39
N GLY A 111 16.92 0.88 3.17
CA GLY A 111 16.95 -0.35 2.39
C GLY A 111 17.68 -1.53 3.04
N THR A 112 18.52 -1.29 4.07
CA THR A 112 19.19 -2.37 4.81
C THR A 112 18.21 -3.18 5.68
N LEU A 113 17.02 -2.65 5.96
CA LEU A 113 15.98 -3.30 6.76
C LEU A 113 14.95 -4.04 5.90
N HIS A 114 14.95 -3.81 4.57
CA HIS A 114 13.88 -4.29 3.71
C HIS A 114 13.83 -5.81 3.61
N LEU A 115 14.97 -6.50 3.53
CA LEU A 115 14.98 -7.96 3.46
C LEU A 115 14.37 -8.59 4.72
N GLU A 116 14.77 -8.15 5.91
CA GLU A 116 14.25 -8.64 7.19
C GLU A 116 12.73 -8.45 7.26
N GLN A 117 12.25 -7.26 6.94
CA GLN A 117 10.83 -6.91 6.99
C GLN A 117 10.02 -7.65 5.91
N ALA A 118 10.57 -7.77 4.69
CA ALA A 118 9.92 -8.46 3.59
C ALA A 118 9.73 -9.97 3.85
N ILE A 119 10.66 -10.63 4.52
CA ILE A 119 10.57 -12.05 4.85
C ILE A 119 9.29 -12.37 5.62
N GLU A 120 8.91 -11.57 6.61
CA GLU A 120 7.68 -11.80 7.38
C GLU A 120 6.43 -11.64 6.52
N VAL A 121 6.40 -10.61 5.66
CA VAL A 121 5.28 -10.35 4.75
C VAL A 121 5.13 -11.46 3.73
N LEU A 122 6.21 -11.87 3.08
CA LEU A 122 6.22 -12.92 2.06
C LEU A 122 5.77 -14.26 2.62
N LYS A 123 6.23 -14.63 3.82
CA LYS A 123 5.77 -15.85 4.53
C LYS A 123 4.27 -15.83 4.82
N SER A 124 3.66 -14.67 4.96
CA SER A 124 2.21 -14.54 5.20
C SER A 124 1.36 -14.67 3.94
N GLY A 125 1.98 -14.71 2.75
CA GLY A 125 1.28 -14.80 1.47
C GLY A 125 0.63 -13.50 1.01
N LYS A 126 0.90 -12.34 1.65
CA LYS A 126 0.25 -11.07 1.32
C LYS A 126 1.02 -10.30 0.25
N PRO A 127 0.32 -9.80 -0.79
CA PRO A 127 0.92 -8.90 -1.79
C PRO A 127 1.63 -7.72 -1.14
N MET A 128 2.77 -7.31 -1.75
CA MET A 128 3.57 -6.24 -1.16
C MET A 128 4.08 -5.26 -2.21
N PHE A 129 3.88 -3.97 -1.94
CA PHE A 129 4.64 -2.88 -2.55
C PHE A 129 5.87 -2.59 -1.70
N ILE A 130 7.03 -2.42 -2.33
CA ILE A 130 8.28 -2.00 -1.66
C ILE A 130 8.67 -0.64 -2.22
N ASP A 131 8.73 0.38 -1.37
CA ASP A 131 9.23 1.70 -1.80
C ASP A 131 10.71 1.62 -2.18
N LYS A 132 11.15 2.57 -2.98
CA LYS A 132 12.56 2.67 -3.40
C LYS A 132 13.47 3.05 -2.21
N PRO A 133 14.68 2.52 -2.17
CA PRO A 133 15.20 1.41 -2.98
C PRO A 133 14.63 0.06 -2.53
N ILE A 134 14.58 -0.93 -3.41
CA ILE A 134 14.12 -2.30 -3.05
C ILE A 134 14.94 -2.87 -1.88
N ALA A 135 16.25 -2.63 -1.89
CA ALA A 135 17.17 -2.97 -0.83
C ALA A 135 18.42 -2.07 -0.91
N ALA A 136 19.27 -2.13 0.10
CA ALA A 136 20.53 -1.38 0.12
C ALA A 136 21.62 -1.98 -0.80
N ASP A 137 21.52 -3.27 -1.09
CA ASP A 137 22.45 -3.98 -1.98
C ASP A 137 21.76 -4.97 -2.92
N LEU A 138 22.51 -5.48 -3.87
CA LEU A 138 22.01 -6.40 -4.90
C LEU A 138 21.67 -7.78 -4.33
N VAL A 139 22.40 -8.24 -3.32
CA VAL A 139 22.21 -9.58 -2.73
C VAL A 139 20.83 -9.63 -2.05
N ASP A 140 20.52 -8.64 -1.25
CA ASP A 140 19.23 -8.52 -0.57
C ASP A 140 18.09 -8.33 -1.57
N ALA A 141 18.29 -7.50 -2.61
CA ALA A 141 17.28 -7.32 -3.65
C ALA A 141 16.97 -8.65 -4.36
N ILE A 142 18.00 -9.44 -4.74
CA ILE A 142 17.80 -10.76 -5.34
C ILE A 142 17.11 -11.70 -4.36
N ALA A 143 17.49 -11.68 -3.08
CA ALA A 143 16.87 -12.51 -2.04
C ALA A 143 15.37 -12.22 -1.89
N ILE A 144 14.97 -10.95 -1.90
CA ILE A 144 13.56 -10.55 -1.82
C ILE A 144 12.76 -11.13 -2.99
N PHE A 145 13.24 -10.99 -4.24
CA PHE A 145 12.53 -11.54 -5.40
C PHE A 145 12.49 -13.07 -5.40
N LYS A 146 13.57 -13.75 -5.03
CA LYS A 146 13.57 -15.22 -4.90
C LYS A 146 12.58 -15.72 -3.85
N LEU A 147 12.48 -15.03 -2.72
CA LEU A 147 11.51 -15.38 -1.69
C LEU A 147 10.07 -15.11 -2.16
N ALA A 148 9.85 -14.02 -2.89
CA ALA A 148 8.55 -13.73 -3.48
C ALA A 148 8.10 -14.85 -4.44
N ASP A 149 9.00 -15.31 -5.31
CA ASP A 149 8.76 -16.45 -6.20
C ASP A 149 8.51 -17.74 -5.41
N GLN A 150 9.33 -18.02 -4.39
CA GLN A 150 9.22 -19.22 -3.55
C GLN A 150 7.86 -19.30 -2.84
N TYR A 151 7.37 -18.16 -2.31
CA TYR A 151 6.08 -18.10 -1.61
C TYR A 151 4.90 -17.81 -2.56
N ASN A 152 5.16 -17.63 -3.87
CA ASN A 152 4.18 -17.24 -4.88
C ASN A 152 3.40 -15.97 -4.49
N VAL A 153 4.11 -14.97 -4.01
CA VAL A 153 3.55 -13.68 -3.57
C VAL A 153 3.91 -12.59 -4.58
N PRO A 154 2.92 -11.87 -5.13
CA PRO A 154 3.20 -10.75 -6.01
C PRO A 154 3.82 -9.59 -5.24
N ILE A 155 4.96 -9.10 -5.75
CA ILE A 155 5.61 -7.89 -5.27
C ILE A 155 5.88 -6.93 -6.42
N PHE A 156 5.90 -5.65 -6.12
CA PHE A 156 6.37 -4.63 -7.07
C PHE A 156 7.03 -3.46 -6.34
N SER A 157 7.81 -2.69 -7.08
CA SER A 157 8.46 -1.48 -6.58
C SER A 157 8.40 -0.37 -7.62
N SER A 158 8.31 0.86 -7.18
CA SER A 158 8.35 2.01 -8.07
C SER A 158 8.88 3.24 -7.36
N SER A 159 9.36 4.20 -8.13
CA SER A 159 9.67 5.56 -7.68
C SER A 159 8.71 6.55 -8.33
N ALA A 160 8.25 7.55 -7.58
CA ALA A 160 7.46 8.66 -8.12
C ALA A 160 8.15 9.36 -9.30
N LEU A 161 9.48 9.39 -9.32
CA LEU A 161 10.27 9.96 -10.43
C LEU A 161 10.05 9.25 -11.77
N ARG A 162 9.62 7.97 -11.74
CA ARG A 162 9.27 7.22 -12.95
C ARG A 162 8.13 7.87 -13.74
N PHE A 163 7.25 8.59 -13.06
CA PHE A 163 6.02 9.17 -13.62
C PHE A 163 6.11 10.68 -13.85
N VAL A 164 7.25 11.31 -13.55
CA VAL A 164 7.48 12.71 -13.89
C VAL A 164 7.39 12.89 -15.40
N PRO A 165 6.63 13.90 -15.93
CA PRO A 165 6.37 14.06 -17.36
C PRO A 165 7.64 14.01 -18.23
N LYS A 166 8.71 14.71 -17.84
CA LYS A 166 9.98 14.68 -18.59
C LYS A 166 10.63 13.30 -18.61
N ASN A 167 10.53 12.52 -17.54
CA ASN A 167 11.07 11.15 -17.50
C ASN A 167 10.23 10.20 -18.36
N VAL A 168 8.93 10.42 -18.44
CA VAL A 168 8.05 9.69 -19.36
C VAL A 168 8.40 10.01 -20.80
N GLU A 169 8.58 11.31 -21.13
CA GLU A 169 9.01 11.75 -22.46
C GLU A 169 10.38 11.17 -22.87
N LEU A 170 11.34 11.16 -21.94
CA LEU A 170 12.66 10.56 -22.15
C LEU A 170 12.55 9.08 -22.47
N ARG A 171 11.80 8.33 -21.63
CA ARG A 171 11.58 6.91 -21.82
C ARG A 171 10.89 6.57 -23.15
N ASN A 172 10.01 7.45 -23.62
CA ASN A 172 9.30 7.31 -24.88
C ASN A 172 10.11 7.78 -26.09
N GLY A 173 11.40 8.12 -25.91
CA GLY A 173 12.32 8.45 -27.00
C GLY A 173 12.21 9.88 -27.52
N LYS A 174 11.47 10.78 -26.87
CA LYS A 174 11.29 12.19 -27.33
C LYS A 174 12.61 12.94 -27.53
N TYR A 175 13.64 12.58 -26.77
CA TYR A 175 14.96 13.23 -26.80
C TYR A 175 16.03 12.38 -27.44
N GLY A 176 15.64 11.32 -28.17
CA GLY A 176 16.55 10.38 -28.80
C GLY A 176 16.83 9.13 -27.92
N LYS A 177 17.76 8.29 -28.42
CA LYS A 177 18.15 7.05 -27.72
C LYS A 177 19.01 7.41 -26.50
N VAL A 178 18.59 6.94 -25.34
CA VAL A 178 19.41 7.00 -24.12
C VAL A 178 20.44 5.87 -24.20
N LEU A 179 21.73 6.22 -24.11
CA LEU A 179 22.84 5.27 -24.11
C LEU A 179 23.13 4.75 -22.70
#